data_c9999b8f4ead9bb48177ad47db93c667
#
_entry.id   c9999b8f4ead9bb48177ad47db93c667
#
_cell.length_a   1.000
_cell.length_b   1.000
_cell.length_c   1.000
_cell.angle_alpha   90.00
_cell.angle_beta   90.00
_cell.angle_gamma   90.00
#
_symmetry.space_group_name_H-M   'P 1'
#
loop_
_entity.id
_entity.type
_entity.pdbx_description
1 polymer ?
#
loop_
_entity_poly.entity_id
_entity_poly.type
_entity_poly.pdbx_seq_one_letter_code
_entity_poly.pdbx_strand_id
1 'polypeptide(L)'
;MLKTKSFKTILSRILMVTAVIIMMPVLTTCDTLLGFLPEPVISLRSVEITKISLNGIELTAKINVDNRTALNIPVPDFDWELSINANSFVKGKINSGGTIRSRMVNVVDIPVSLSFVEIFDTFMSLKGSQSASYGIAIDVKLELPGIGQMVRNFSHEGTLPMLQLPKISMPKMNIDTIDFTKIQLSFSVDVENNNPFDLPSPQIAYDFLVNNNNYLKGISMSQAPLIAGAVTAVVIGLSVDYADLFRMFANLSTAGEAPGLFKMDGDFGLPGFEGEGFNTDIIGSIPLLRAPVISFRGISLRNLGITNVEFELSWEIENNNSFALNINELSYDFTLNNSRLSSGRVTNAPVIRANSKTVVPFVFSISALSMVREIADIVTRGSNVNYVCGGNINFGIALQGVPPIQVPFNFNGSTRLTR
;
A
#
# COMPACT_ATOMS: atom_id res chain seq x y z
N MET A 1 -40.68 34.10 106.89
CA MET A 1 -41.09 33.63 105.55
C MET A 1 -40.32 34.34 104.42
N LEU A 2 -38.99 34.51 104.53
CA LEU A 2 -38.16 35.27 103.56
C LEU A 2 -36.83 34.58 103.22
N LYS A 3 -36.59 33.29 103.54
CA LYS A 3 -35.34 32.59 103.20
C LYS A 3 -35.42 31.49 102.06
N THR A 4 -36.62 31.18 101.62
CA THR A 4 -36.77 30.05 100.62
C THR A 4 -36.74 30.53 99.16
N LYS A 5 -36.97 31.82 98.83
CA LYS A 5 -36.92 32.34 97.50
C LYS A 5 -35.47 32.54 96.95
N SER A 6 -34.53 32.91 97.87
CA SER A 6 -33.14 33.13 97.46
C SER A 6 -32.41 31.86 97.06
N PHE A 7 -32.70 30.74 97.74
CA PHE A 7 -32.03 29.45 97.48
C PHE A 7 -32.44 28.83 96.09
N LYS A 8 -33.71 28.91 95.72
CA LYS A 8 -34.19 28.44 94.41
C LYS A 8 -33.59 29.21 93.24
N THR A 9 -33.42 30.56 93.42
CA THR A 9 -32.85 31.43 92.39
C THR A 9 -31.34 31.22 92.26
N ILE A 10 -30.61 30.95 93.34
CA ILE A 10 -29.18 30.62 93.29
C ILE A 10 -28.95 29.21 92.73
N LEU A 11 -29.78 28.21 93.11
CA LEU A 11 -29.71 26.85 92.51
C LEU A 11 -30.03 26.82 91.04
N SER A 12 -31.05 27.58 90.59
CA SER A 12 -31.38 27.71 89.18
C SER A 12 -30.26 28.38 88.38
N ARG A 13 -29.58 29.40 88.91
CA ARG A 13 -28.43 30.03 88.22
C ARG A 13 -27.21 29.16 88.20
N ILE A 14 -26.92 28.37 89.29
CA ILE A 14 -25.87 27.40 89.28
C ILE A 14 -26.15 26.27 88.30
N LEU A 15 -27.37 25.78 88.25
CA LEU A 15 -27.76 24.74 87.22
C LEU A 15 -27.68 25.25 85.76
N MET A 16 -27.99 26.55 85.57
CA MET A 16 -27.90 27.16 84.23
C MET A 16 -26.44 27.40 83.80
N VAL A 17 -25.57 27.79 84.74
CA VAL A 17 -24.13 27.96 84.50
C VAL A 17 -23.41 26.62 84.31
N THR A 18 -23.78 25.61 85.12
CA THR A 18 -23.23 24.24 84.89
C THR A 18 -23.70 23.62 83.56
N ALA A 19 -24.96 23.85 83.14
CA ALA A 19 -25.45 23.42 81.82
C ALA A 19 -24.71 24.11 80.63
N VAL A 20 -24.41 25.41 80.79
CA VAL A 20 -23.62 26.15 79.78
C VAL A 20 -22.17 25.72 79.78
N ILE A 21 -21.56 25.44 80.95
CA ILE A 21 -20.16 24.93 81.04
C ILE A 21 -20.04 23.51 80.49
N ILE A 22 -21.05 22.66 80.65
CA ILE A 22 -21.08 21.32 80.06
C ILE A 22 -21.37 21.34 78.59
N MET A 23 -22.09 22.35 78.09
CA MET A 23 -22.40 22.47 76.62
C MET A 23 -21.29 23.14 75.81
N MET A 24 -20.38 23.94 76.50
CA MET A 24 -19.26 24.58 75.82
C MET A 24 -18.21 23.61 75.25
N PRO A 25 -17.82 22.52 75.87
CA PRO A 25 -16.87 21.55 75.26
C PRO A 25 -17.50 20.71 74.14
N VAL A 26 -18.83 20.60 74.05
CA VAL A 26 -19.49 19.88 72.94
C VAL A 26 -19.47 20.67 71.62
N LEU A 27 -19.40 21.99 71.68
CA LEU A 27 -19.32 22.83 70.47
C LEU A 27 -17.87 23.01 69.99
N THR A 28 -16.87 22.82 70.90
CA THR A 28 -15.44 22.89 70.47
C THR A 28 -14.85 21.54 70.05
N THR A 29 -15.57 20.44 70.27
CA THR A 29 -15.09 19.10 69.93
C THR A 29 -15.46 18.65 68.56
N CYS A 30 -16.35 19.37 67.86
CA CYS A 30 -16.67 19.01 66.44
C CYS A 30 -15.47 19.22 65.53
N ASP A 31 -14.71 20.29 65.67
CA ASP A 31 -13.53 20.53 64.81
C ASP A 31 -12.37 19.56 65.08
N THR A 32 -12.21 19.13 66.35
CA THR A 32 -11.19 18.14 66.74
C THR A 32 -11.56 16.73 66.38
N LEU A 33 -12.85 16.37 66.33
CA LEU A 33 -13.30 15.05 65.88
C LEU A 33 -13.21 14.89 64.35
N LEU A 34 -13.40 15.96 63.60
CA LEU A 34 -13.25 15.95 62.15
C LEU A 34 -11.79 15.77 61.71
N GLY A 35 -10.82 16.26 62.48
CA GLY A 35 -9.38 16.05 62.21
C GLY A 35 -8.87 14.61 62.39
N PHE A 36 -9.67 13.70 63.02
CA PHE A 36 -9.35 12.27 63.13
C PHE A 36 -9.99 11.38 62.09
N LEU A 37 -10.77 11.95 61.15
CA LEU A 37 -11.32 11.15 60.03
C LEU A 37 -10.20 10.85 59.05
N PRO A 38 -10.07 9.59 58.60
CA PRO A 38 -9.09 9.26 57.58
C PRO A 38 -9.37 10.02 56.31
N GLU A 39 -8.38 10.78 55.83
CA GLU A 39 -8.52 11.54 54.56
C GLU A 39 -8.59 10.57 53.36
N PRO A 40 -9.33 10.92 52.32
CA PRO A 40 -9.27 10.21 51.06
C PRO A 40 -7.86 10.25 50.49
N VAL A 41 -7.40 9.12 49.95
CA VAL A 41 -6.11 9.05 49.26
C VAL A 41 -6.35 9.16 47.75
N ILE A 42 -5.76 10.18 47.16
CA ILE A 42 -5.81 10.41 45.71
C ILE A 42 -4.42 10.11 45.13
N SER A 43 -4.33 9.32 44.07
CA SER A 43 -3.08 8.98 43.41
C SER A 43 -3.24 8.86 41.92
N LEU A 44 -2.23 9.29 41.15
CA LEU A 44 -2.13 9.01 39.74
C LEU A 44 -1.78 7.53 39.57
N ARG A 45 -2.65 6.79 38.84
CA ARG A 45 -2.44 5.37 38.57
C ARG A 45 -1.60 5.15 37.32
N SER A 46 -1.97 5.79 36.22
CA SER A 46 -1.26 5.70 34.93
C SER A 46 -1.66 6.85 34.03
N VAL A 47 -0.79 7.14 33.05
CA VAL A 47 -1.13 7.89 31.85
C VAL A 47 -0.76 7.00 30.67
N GLU A 48 -1.74 6.70 29.82
CA GLU A 48 -1.59 5.71 28.77
C GLU A 48 -2.04 6.32 27.44
N ILE A 49 -1.33 6.03 26.36
CA ILE A 49 -1.82 6.26 25.01
C ILE A 49 -2.83 5.15 24.72
N THR A 50 -4.10 5.51 24.63
CA THR A 50 -5.20 4.56 24.42
C THR A 50 -5.52 4.34 22.95
N LYS A 51 -5.18 5.33 22.10
CA LYS A 51 -5.39 5.22 20.66
C LYS A 51 -4.43 6.13 19.90
N ILE A 52 -3.94 5.62 18.77
CA ILE A 52 -3.21 6.39 17.78
C ILE A 52 -3.88 6.15 16.43
N SER A 53 -4.11 7.21 15.67
CA SER A 53 -4.76 7.16 14.35
C SER A 53 -4.19 8.25 13.46
N LEU A 54 -4.59 8.24 12.20
CA LEU A 54 -4.23 9.27 11.23
C LEU A 54 -4.53 10.71 11.72
N ASN A 55 -5.63 10.89 12.45
CA ASN A 55 -6.07 12.24 12.88
C ASN A 55 -5.42 12.73 14.16
N GLY A 56 -4.86 11.84 14.97
CA GLY A 56 -4.26 12.22 16.24
C GLY A 56 -4.10 11.10 17.25
N ILE A 57 -3.89 11.50 18.49
CA ILE A 57 -3.56 10.63 19.63
C ILE A 57 -4.59 10.85 20.73
N GLU A 58 -5.07 9.77 21.34
CA GLU A 58 -5.88 9.79 22.55
C GLU A 58 -5.04 9.30 23.73
N LEU A 59 -4.93 10.13 24.78
CA LEU A 59 -4.33 9.82 26.05
C LEU A 59 -5.44 9.64 27.09
N THR A 60 -5.23 8.74 28.05
CA THR A 60 -6.09 8.62 29.22
C THR A 60 -5.24 8.62 30.48
N ALA A 61 -5.43 9.65 31.33
CA ALA A 61 -4.88 9.62 32.66
C ALA A 61 -5.91 9.01 33.61
N LYS A 62 -5.45 8.05 34.45
CA LYS A 62 -6.29 7.32 35.40
C LYS A 62 -5.93 7.75 36.83
N ILE A 63 -6.90 8.31 37.54
CA ILE A 63 -6.76 8.76 38.92
C ILE A 63 -7.50 7.80 39.85
N ASN A 64 -6.79 7.21 40.80
CA ASN A 64 -7.42 6.47 41.88
C ASN A 64 -7.86 7.43 42.98
N VAL A 65 -9.11 7.31 43.40
CA VAL A 65 -9.66 7.99 44.58
C VAL A 65 -10.10 6.94 45.59
N ASP A 66 -9.31 6.71 46.63
CA ASP A 66 -9.58 5.79 47.74
C ASP A 66 -10.28 6.56 48.85
N ASN A 67 -11.60 6.41 48.93
CA ASN A 67 -12.40 7.02 49.96
C ASN A 67 -12.30 6.18 51.27
N ARG A 68 -11.33 6.48 52.09
CA ARG A 68 -11.13 5.83 53.41
C ARG A 68 -12.10 6.31 54.47
N THR A 69 -12.89 7.36 54.16
CA THR A 69 -13.84 7.92 55.12
C THR A 69 -15.06 7.02 55.31
N ALA A 70 -15.78 7.21 56.41
CA ALA A 70 -17.06 6.56 56.68
C ALA A 70 -18.23 7.23 55.89
N LEU A 71 -17.97 8.33 55.21
CA LEU A 71 -18.95 9.11 54.45
C LEU A 71 -18.80 8.94 52.97
N ASN A 72 -19.88 9.09 52.24
CA ASN A 72 -19.79 9.23 50.79
C ASN A 72 -19.22 10.61 50.46
N ILE A 73 -18.27 10.68 49.51
CA ILE A 73 -17.65 11.92 49.05
C ILE A 73 -18.00 12.20 47.59
N PRO A 74 -18.05 13.45 47.17
CA PRO A 74 -18.25 13.76 45.75
C PRO A 74 -17.05 13.24 44.91
N VAL A 75 -17.28 12.99 43.61
CA VAL A 75 -16.18 12.79 42.67
C VAL A 75 -15.43 14.11 42.56
N PRO A 76 -14.08 14.14 42.65
CA PRO A 76 -13.31 15.35 42.51
C PRO A 76 -13.49 16.04 41.15
N ASP A 77 -13.30 17.36 41.14
CA ASP A 77 -13.08 18.10 39.94
C ASP A 77 -11.60 18.04 39.54
N PHE A 78 -11.35 17.97 38.23
CA PHE A 78 -10.02 17.87 37.65
C PHE A 78 -9.78 19.04 36.72
N ASP A 79 -8.78 19.87 37.00
CA ASP A 79 -8.19 20.79 36.06
C ASP A 79 -6.92 20.13 35.50
N TRP A 80 -6.72 20.11 34.18
CA TRP A 80 -5.54 19.52 33.60
C TRP A 80 -4.95 20.43 32.51
N GLU A 81 -3.65 20.34 32.35
CA GLU A 81 -2.87 21.02 31.32
C GLU A 81 -1.91 20.03 30.68
N LEU A 82 -1.93 19.96 29.36
CA LEU A 82 -0.96 19.21 28.57
C LEU A 82 0.00 20.17 27.89
N SER A 83 1.29 19.89 28.04
CA SER A 83 2.39 20.58 27.38
C SER A 83 3.07 19.67 26.36
N ILE A 84 3.59 20.24 25.27
CA ILE A 84 4.43 19.57 24.27
C ILE A 84 5.77 20.30 24.21
N ASN A 85 6.86 19.55 24.35
CA ASN A 85 8.21 20.09 24.44
C ASN A 85 8.32 21.23 25.46
N ALA A 86 7.71 21.03 26.65
CA ALA A 86 7.65 21.96 27.76
C ALA A 86 6.83 23.26 27.49
N ASN A 87 6.13 23.37 26.35
CA ASN A 87 5.26 24.48 26.06
C ASN A 87 3.78 24.07 26.28
N SER A 88 3.01 24.90 26.97
CA SER A 88 1.58 24.70 27.17
C SER A 88 0.86 24.57 25.83
N PHE A 89 0.08 23.48 25.66
CA PHE A 89 -0.61 23.20 24.41
C PHE A 89 -2.12 23.25 24.56
N VAL A 90 -2.67 22.47 25.49
CA VAL A 90 -4.12 22.40 25.71
C VAL A 90 -4.42 22.26 27.20
N LYS A 91 -5.53 22.88 27.64
CA LYS A 91 -6.03 22.81 29.01
C LYS A 91 -7.49 22.38 29.01
N GLY A 92 -7.87 21.68 30.04
CA GLY A 92 -9.25 21.24 30.19
C GLY A 92 -9.69 21.10 31.64
N LYS A 93 -10.99 20.92 31.79
CA LYS A 93 -11.63 20.66 33.08
C LYS A 93 -12.59 19.50 32.95
N ILE A 94 -12.63 18.68 33.96
CA ILE A 94 -13.61 17.61 34.10
C ILE A 94 -14.34 17.76 35.41
N ASN A 95 -15.65 17.96 35.32
CA ASN A 95 -16.57 17.95 36.42
C ASN A 95 -17.41 16.69 36.32
N SER A 96 -16.93 15.59 36.87
CA SER A 96 -17.52 14.27 36.63
C SER A 96 -18.90 14.09 37.24
N GLY A 97 -19.22 14.89 38.29
CA GLY A 97 -20.42 14.69 39.11
C GLY A 97 -20.47 13.30 39.77
N GLY A 98 -21.43 13.05 40.63
CA GLY A 98 -21.59 11.74 41.27
C GLY A 98 -20.91 11.63 42.61
N THR A 99 -20.87 10.39 43.16
CA THR A 99 -20.47 10.12 44.55
C THR A 99 -19.61 8.87 44.65
N ILE A 100 -18.51 8.97 45.35
CA ILE A 100 -17.68 7.82 45.75
C ILE A 100 -18.15 7.33 47.12
N ARG A 101 -18.62 6.09 47.15
CA ARG A 101 -19.11 5.48 48.39
C ARG A 101 -18.02 5.37 49.44
N SER A 102 -18.45 5.40 50.72
CA SER A 102 -17.56 5.20 51.84
C SER A 102 -16.77 3.89 51.72
N ARG A 103 -15.47 3.93 52.05
CA ARG A 103 -14.55 2.78 52.01
C ARG A 103 -14.45 2.08 50.65
N MET A 104 -14.65 2.84 49.56
CA MET A 104 -14.53 2.35 48.16
C MET A 104 -13.41 3.07 47.45
N VAL A 105 -12.76 2.34 46.51
CA VAL A 105 -11.81 2.89 45.54
C VAL A 105 -12.51 3.06 44.23
N ASN A 106 -12.47 4.27 43.67
CA ASN A 106 -12.93 4.55 42.32
C ASN A 106 -11.75 4.96 41.44
N VAL A 107 -11.82 4.56 40.18
CA VAL A 107 -10.89 5.06 39.14
C VAL A 107 -11.66 6.07 38.30
N VAL A 108 -11.08 7.25 38.15
CA VAL A 108 -11.62 8.30 37.27
C VAL A 108 -10.69 8.42 36.08
N ASP A 109 -11.27 8.28 34.88
CA ASP A 109 -10.56 8.41 33.63
C ASP A 109 -10.65 9.85 33.12
N ILE A 110 -9.51 10.42 32.75
CA ILE A 110 -9.36 11.75 32.17
C ILE A 110 -8.92 11.59 30.72
N PRO A 111 -9.84 11.59 29.75
CA PRO A 111 -9.48 11.47 28.34
C PRO A 111 -8.97 12.82 27.81
N VAL A 112 -7.87 12.78 27.04
CA VAL A 112 -7.27 13.92 26.37
C VAL A 112 -7.06 13.54 24.91
N SER A 113 -7.67 14.26 23.99
CA SER A 113 -7.52 14.05 22.55
C SER A 113 -6.62 15.13 21.96
N LEU A 114 -5.66 14.70 21.15
CA LEU A 114 -4.67 15.55 20.49
C LEU A 114 -4.79 15.38 18.98
N SER A 115 -4.99 16.47 18.27
CA SER A 115 -5.01 16.49 16.78
C SER A 115 -3.60 16.75 16.25
N PHE A 116 -3.13 15.97 15.25
CA PHE A 116 -1.87 16.25 14.59
C PHE A 116 -1.86 17.61 13.87
N VAL A 117 -2.98 18.01 13.28
CA VAL A 117 -3.10 19.34 12.63
C VAL A 117 -2.84 20.44 13.65
N GLU A 118 -3.53 20.41 14.81
CA GLU A 118 -3.36 21.44 15.85
C GLU A 118 -1.93 21.43 16.43
N ILE A 119 -1.31 20.25 16.58
CA ILE A 119 0.08 20.14 17.03
C ILE A 119 1.01 20.81 16.02
N PHE A 120 0.85 20.53 14.73
CA PHE A 120 1.73 21.09 13.69
C PHE A 120 1.49 22.57 13.46
N ASP A 121 0.23 23.04 13.55
CA ASP A 121 -0.09 24.46 13.47
C ASP A 121 0.54 25.26 14.62
N THR A 122 0.60 24.66 15.81
CA THR A 122 1.19 25.30 16.99
C THR A 122 2.71 25.16 17.02
N PHE A 123 3.22 24.00 16.61
CA PHE A 123 4.65 23.64 16.68
C PHE A 123 5.16 23.13 15.33
N MET A 124 5.32 24.03 14.37
CA MET A 124 5.81 23.71 13.01
C MET A 124 7.12 22.90 13.01
N SER A 125 7.99 23.08 14.01
CA SER A 125 9.25 22.33 14.15
C SER A 125 9.04 20.84 14.44
N LEU A 126 7.85 20.40 14.82
CA LEU A 126 7.53 18.99 15.04
C LEU A 126 7.12 18.26 13.76
N LYS A 127 6.83 18.99 12.71
CA LYS A 127 6.53 18.42 11.39
C LYS A 127 7.75 17.66 10.87
N GLY A 128 7.57 16.38 10.59
CA GLY A 128 8.66 15.48 10.20
C GLY A 128 9.51 14.92 11.36
N SER A 129 9.25 15.31 12.61
CA SER A 129 9.87 14.69 13.78
C SER A 129 9.28 13.29 14.02
N GLN A 130 10.08 12.37 14.57
CA GLN A 130 9.60 11.02 14.90
C GLN A 130 8.75 11.01 16.17
N SER A 131 9.06 11.88 17.09
CA SER A 131 8.39 11.96 18.40
C SER A 131 8.51 13.36 19.01
N ALA A 132 7.61 13.65 19.96
CA ALA A 132 7.68 14.84 20.81
C ALA A 132 7.55 14.43 22.27
N SER A 133 8.20 15.15 23.18
CA SER A 133 7.96 14.97 24.62
C SER A 133 6.63 15.64 25.00
N TYR A 134 5.90 15.03 25.92
CA TYR A 134 4.73 15.64 26.54
C TYR A 134 4.84 15.63 28.05
N GLY A 135 4.22 16.62 28.67
CA GLY A 135 3.96 16.66 30.09
C GLY A 135 2.48 16.88 30.34
N ILE A 136 1.87 16.13 31.25
CA ILE A 136 0.51 16.39 31.72
C ILE A 136 0.57 16.75 33.21
N ALA A 137 -0.02 17.89 33.55
CA ALA A 137 -0.24 18.32 34.94
C ALA A 137 -1.73 18.20 35.25
N ILE A 138 -2.09 17.64 36.37
CA ILE A 138 -3.48 17.41 36.79
C ILE A 138 -3.65 17.93 38.23
N ASP A 139 -4.54 18.90 38.38
CA ASP A 139 -4.94 19.44 39.68
C ASP A 139 -6.30 18.83 40.06
N VAL A 140 -6.30 18.07 41.13
CA VAL A 140 -7.48 17.41 41.67
C VAL A 140 -8.02 18.24 42.84
N LYS A 141 -9.28 18.66 42.71
CA LYS A 141 -9.98 19.46 43.75
C LYS A 141 -11.13 18.66 44.31
N LEU A 142 -11.02 18.30 45.59
CA LEU A 142 -12.05 17.58 46.32
C LEU A 142 -12.61 18.43 47.43
N GLU A 143 -13.91 18.69 47.40
CA GLU A 143 -14.60 19.35 48.50
C GLU A 143 -15.13 18.32 49.50
N LEU A 144 -14.64 18.37 50.72
CA LEU A 144 -15.05 17.46 51.79
C LEU A 144 -16.00 18.17 52.74
N PRO A 145 -17.23 17.66 52.97
CA PRO A 145 -18.16 18.25 53.92
C PRO A 145 -17.56 18.37 55.31
N GLY A 146 -17.48 19.61 55.82
CA GLY A 146 -16.97 19.90 57.17
C GLY A 146 -15.45 19.95 57.29
N ILE A 147 -14.68 19.60 56.28
CA ILE A 147 -13.20 19.61 56.29
C ILE A 147 -12.66 20.73 55.38
N GLY A 148 -13.41 21.08 54.32
CA GLY A 148 -12.99 22.06 53.34
C GLY A 148 -12.42 21.43 52.06
N GLN A 149 -11.74 22.25 51.27
CA GLN A 149 -11.19 21.85 49.96
C GLN A 149 -9.81 21.20 50.13
N MET A 150 -9.66 20.02 49.56
CA MET A 150 -8.37 19.33 49.41
C MET A 150 -7.91 19.44 47.94
N VAL A 151 -6.67 19.88 47.74
CA VAL A 151 -6.05 19.97 46.40
C VAL A 151 -4.85 18.99 46.38
N ARG A 152 -4.75 18.26 45.28
CA ARG A 152 -3.60 17.37 44.98
C ARG A 152 -3.15 17.60 43.55
N ASN A 153 -1.85 17.74 43.37
CA ASN A 153 -1.23 17.99 42.06
C ASN A 153 -0.48 16.73 41.61
N PHE A 154 -0.68 16.33 40.37
CA PHE A 154 0.04 15.21 39.73
C PHE A 154 0.66 15.68 38.47
N SER A 155 1.81 15.13 38.11
CA SER A 155 2.46 15.34 36.83
C SER A 155 2.95 14.01 36.29
N HIS A 156 2.95 13.91 34.96
CA HIS A 156 3.53 12.78 34.26
C HIS A 156 4.16 13.28 32.95
N GLU A 157 5.29 12.69 32.61
CA GLU A 157 6.01 12.98 31.37
C GLU A 157 6.13 11.73 30.52
N GLY A 158 6.13 11.89 29.20
CA GLY A 158 6.25 10.79 28.27
C GLY A 158 6.58 11.28 26.86
N THR A 159 6.45 10.36 25.90
CA THR A 159 6.75 10.63 24.50
C THR A 159 5.54 10.28 23.65
N LEU A 160 5.19 11.19 22.73
CA LEU A 160 4.15 11.00 21.72
C LEU A 160 4.81 10.66 20.39
N PRO A 161 4.39 9.64 19.68
CA PRO A 161 4.79 9.44 18.28
C PRO A 161 4.15 10.52 17.41
N MET A 162 4.93 11.10 16.50
CA MET A 162 4.43 12.10 15.56
C MET A 162 4.12 11.46 14.22
N LEU A 163 3.12 12.00 13.52
CA LEU A 163 2.79 11.61 12.16
C LEU A 163 3.96 11.94 11.24
N GLN A 164 4.40 10.95 10.44
CA GLN A 164 5.50 11.05 9.50
C GLN A 164 5.02 10.83 8.08
N LEU A 165 5.63 11.55 7.14
CA LEU A 165 5.48 11.25 5.73
C LEU A 165 6.14 9.89 5.42
N PRO A 166 5.50 9.05 4.57
CA PRO A 166 6.13 7.83 4.08
C PRO A 166 7.39 8.13 3.27
N LYS A 167 8.34 7.21 3.31
CA LYS A 167 9.55 7.29 2.50
C LYS A 167 9.38 6.52 1.21
N ILE A 168 9.85 7.10 0.10
CA ILE A 168 9.81 6.50 -1.22
C ILE A 168 11.20 5.99 -1.57
N SER A 169 11.27 4.78 -2.10
CA SER A 169 12.51 4.17 -2.56
C SER A 169 12.30 3.24 -3.75
N MET A 170 13.40 2.91 -4.42
CA MET A 170 13.49 1.89 -5.47
C MET A 170 12.47 2.04 -6.62
N PRO A 171 12.40 3.20 -7.30
CA PRO A 171 11.56 3.31 -8.49
C PRO A 171 12.03 2.34 -9.58
N LYS A 172 11.07 1.58 -10.16
CA LYS A 172 11.34 0.52 -11.14
C LYS A 172 10.36 0.59 -12.29
N MET A 173 10.85 0.26 -13.49
CA MET A 173 10.03 -0.05 -14.65
C MET A 173 10.23 -1.53 -15.01
N ASN A 174 9.14 -2.25 -15.21
CA ASN A 174 9.17 -3.63 -15.69
C ASN A 174 8.37 -3.73 -17.01
N ILE A 175 8.80 -4.68 -17.83
CA ILE A 175 8.03 -5.12 -18.99
C ILE A 175 7.30 -6.39 -18.55
N ASP A 176 5.98 -6.30 -18.37
CA ASP A 176 5.16 -7.42 -17.91
C ASP A 176 4.85 -8.39 -19.05
N THR A 177 4.40 -7.85 -20.18
CA THR A 177 4.17 -8.61 -21.40
C THR A 177 4.48 -7.77 -22.63
N ILE A 178 4.85 -8.44 -23.73
CA ILE A 178 5.06 -7.83 -25.02
C ILE A 178 4.51 -8.77 -26.12
N ASP A 179 3.73 -8.22 -27.04
CA ASP A 179 3.31 -8.89 -28.24
C ASP A 179 3.51 -7.96 -29.46
N PHE A 180 3.06 -8.32 -30.66
CA PHE A 180 3.24 -7.49 -31.84
C PHE A 180 2.28 -6.31 -31.92
N THR A 181 1.34 -6.16 -31.03
CA THR A 181 0.36 -5.08 -31.01
C THR A 181 0.61 -4.08 -29.90
N LYS A 182 1.04 -4.56 -28.74
CA LYS A 182 1.18 -3.75 -27.52
C LYS A 182 2.28 -4.25 -26.61
N ILE A 183 2.71 -3.38 -25.73
CA ILE A 183 3.56 -3.69 -24.58
C ILE A 183 2.81 -3.32 -23.30
N GLN A 184 2.86 -4.20 -22.31
CA GLN A 184 2.38 -3.89 -20.96
C GLN A 184 3.58 -3.60 -20.08
N LEU A 185 3.54 -2.44 -19.44
CA LEU A 185 4.57 -1.93 -18.56
C LEU A 185 3.99 -1.79 -17.16
N SER A 186 4.79 -2.04 -16.13
CA SER A 186 4.48 -1.64 -14.78
C SER A 186 5.57 -0.74 -14.22
N PHE A 187 5.12 0.30 -13.55
CA PHE A 187 5.95 1.25 -12.83
C PHE A 187 5.66 1.12 -11.36
N SER A 188 6.69 0.94 -10.55
CA SER A 188 6.51 0.71 -9.13
C SER A 188 7.46 1.55 -8.30
N VAL A 189 7.00 1.92 -7.12
CA VAL A 189 7.79 2.51 -6.05
C VAL A 189 7.52 1.78 -4.74
N ASP A 190 8.54 1.60 -3.94
CA ASP A 190 8.40 1.06 -2.60
C ASP A 190 8.14 2.22 -1.64
N VAL A 191 7.03 2.15 -0.90
CA VAL A 191 6.57 3.15 0.06
C VAL A 191 6.68 2.58 1.47
N GLU A 192 7.57 3.15 2.28
CA GLU A 192 7.80 2.76 3.68
C GLU A 192 6.94 3.62 4.60
N ASN A 193 6.00 3.00 5.31
CA ASN A 193 5.19 3.65 6.33
C ASN A 193 5.79 3.43 7.73
N ASN A 194 6.47 4.42 8.27
CA ASN A 194 7.07 4.35 9.61
C ASN A 194 6.11 4.73 10.75
N ASN A 195 4.83 5.00 10.44
CA ASN A 195 3.83 5.27 11.44
C ASN A 195 3.34 3.97 12.12
N PRO A 196 2.91 4.03 13.39
CA PRO A 196 2.38 2.88 14.11
C PRO A 196 0.94 2.52 13.73
N PHE A 197 0.40 3.09 12.63
CA PHE A 197 -0.93 2.86 12.09
C PHE A 197 -0.91 2.89 10.56
N ASP A 198 -1.91 2.26 9.96
CA ASP A 198 -2.05 2.22 8.51
C ASP A 198 -2.38 3.60 7.94
N LEU A 199 -1.77 3.93 6.79
CA LEU A 199 -2.05 5.13 6.05
C LEU A 199 -2.91 4.82 4.81
N PRO A 200 -3.69 5.77 4.32
CA PRO A 200 -4.40 5.61 3.06
C PRO A 200 -3.40 5.44 1.91
N SER A 201 -3.86 4.80 0.85
CA SER A 201 -3.09 4.74 -0.40
C SER A 201 -2.92 6.13 -1.00
N PRO A 202 -1.73 6.45 -1.54
CA PRO A 202 -1.52 7.73 -2.20
C PRO A 202 -2.35 7.83 -3.47
N GLN A 203 -2.81 9.03 -3.76
CA GLN A 203 -3.27 9.41 -5.09
C GLN A 203 -2.03 9.77 -5.92
N ILE A 204 -1.86 9.13 -7.07
CA ILE A 204 -0.68 9.34 -7.91
C ILE A 204 -1.12 9.91 -9.26
N ALA A 205 -0.75 11.14 -9.53
CA ALA A 205 -0.77 11.70 -10.86
C ALA A 205 0.47 11.21 -11.62
N TYR A 206 0.31 10.86 -12.88
CA TYR A 206 1.43 10.41 -13.69
C TYR A 206 1.39 10.95 -15.10
N ASP A 207 2.60 11.19 -15.66
CA ASP A 207 2.85 11.51 -17.04
C ASP A 207 3.81 10.48 -17.62
N PHE A 208 3.37 9.79 -18.68
CA PHE A 208 4.23 8.90 -19.43
C PHE A 208 4.64 9.55 -20.75
N LEU A 209 5.94 9.79 -20.90
CA LEU A 209 6.52 10.39 -22.07
C LEU A 209 7.31 9.34 -22.85
N VAL A 210 7.15 9.38 -24.18
CA VAL A 210 7.95 8.59 -25.11
C VAL A 210 8.70 9.55 -26.01
N ASN A 211 10.01 9.38 -26.10
CA ASN A 211 10.88 10.28 -26.87
C ASN A 211 10.68 11.76 -26.50
N ASN A 212 10.57 12.06 -25.20
CA ASN A 212 10.30 13.37 -24.60
C ASN A 212 8.95 14.01 -24.96
N ASN A 213 8.04 13.26 -25.56
CA ASN A 213 6.69 13.73 -25.87
C ASN A 213 5.66 12.99 -25.01
N ASN A 214 4.65 13.70 -24.59
CA ASN A 214 3.57 13.13 -23.78
C ASN A 214 2.82 12.06 -24.59
N TYR A 215 2.83 10.83 -24.08
CA TYR A 215 2.06 9.74 -24.64
C TYR A 215 0.74 9.54 -23.88
N LEU A 216 0.81 9.52 -22.55
CA LEU A 216 -0.34 9.26 -21.69
C LEU A 216 -0.19 10.05 -20.37
N LYS A 217 -1.31 10.58 -19.90
CA LYS A 217 -1.44 11.18 -18.55
C LYS A 217 -2.60 10.55 -17.81
N GLY A 218 -2.50 10.47 -16.52
CA GLY A 218 -3.59 9.95 -15.73
C GLY A 218 -3.41 10.16 -14.24
N ILE A 219 -4.41 9.70 -13.51
CA ILE A 219 -4.39 9.61 -12.05
C ILE A 219 -4.68 8.17 -11.70
N SER A 220 -3.85 7.58 -10.87
CA SER A 220 -4.04 6.24 -10.30
C SER A 220 -4.26 6.34 -8.81
N MET A 221 -5.16 5.51 -8.29
CA MET A 221 -5.33 5.31 -6.86
C MET A 221 -5.01 3.84 -6.58
N SER A 222 -3.98 3.59 -5.80
CA SER A 222 -3.76 2.24 -5.28
C SER A 222 -4.93 1.88 -4.37
N GLN A 223 -5.40 0.63 -4.38
CA GLN A 223 -6.51 0.21 -3.53
C GLN A 223 -6.05 -0.35 -2.17
N ALA A 224 -4.76 -0.60 -2.02
CA ALA A 224 -4.21 -1.17 -0.80
C ALA A 224 -3.69 -0.08 0.15
N PRO A 225 -4.03 -0.11 1.44
CA PRO A 225 -3.48 0.81 2.42
C PRO A 225 -1.97 0.57 2.59
N LEU A 226 -1.27 1.60 3.06
CA LEU A 226 0.14 1.49 3.46
C LEU A 226 0.19 0.95 4.88
N ILE A 227 0.56 -0.30 5.02
CA ILE A 227 0.54 -1.01 6.31
C ILE A 227 1.54 -0.39 7.30
N ALA A 228 1.12 -0.27 8.55
CA ALA A 228 1.93 0.24 9.66
C ALA A 228 3.28 -0.48 9.79
N GLY A 229 4.37 0.26 9.84
CA GLY A 229 5.72 -0.28 10.01
C GLY A 229 6.22 -1.14 8.86
N ALA A 230 5.57 -1.10 7.68
CA ALA A 230 5.90 -1.97 6.54
C ALA A 230 6.26 -1.18 5.27
N VAL A 231 6.89 -1.88 4.33
CA VAL A 231 7.11 -1.39 2.97
C VAL A 231 6.03 -1.97 2.07
N THR A 232 5.32 -1.11 1.37
CA THR A 232 4.27 -1.47 0.41
C THR A 232 4.70 -1.06 -0.98
N ALA A 233 4.70 -1.99 -1.94
CA ALA A 233 4.94 -1.68 -3.34
C ALA A 233 3.67 -1.06 -3.96
N VAL A 234 3.77 0.17 -4.43
CA VAL A 234 2.72 0.85 -5.19
C VAL A 234 3.03 0.69 -6.66
N VAL A 235 2.11 0.06 -7.41
CA VAL A 235 2.32 -0.32 -8.80
C VAL A 235 1.28 0.33 -9.71
N ILE A 236 1.74 0.93 -10.81
CA ILE A 236 0.91 1.47 -11.89
C ILE A 236 1.18 0.68 -13.16
N GLY A 237 0.17 -0.03 -13.66
CA GLY A 237 0.23 -0.75 -14.92
C GLY A 237 -0.21 0.12 -16.08
N LEU A 238 0.52 0.10 -17.19
CA LEU A 238 0.19 0.77 -18.43
C LEU A 238 0.23 -0.19 -19.61
N SER A 239 -0.71 -0.01 -20.54
CA SER A 239 -0.70 -0.67 -21.85
C SER A 239 -0.35 0.36 -22.93
N VAL A 240 0.71 0.12 -23.68
CA VAL A 240 1.17 0.96 -24.79
C VAL A 240 0.88 0.21 -26.08
N ASP A 241 -0.03 0.73 -26.89
CA ASP A 241 -0.36 0.19 -28.20
C ASP A 241 0.63 0.73 -29.25
N TYR A 242 1.25 -0.16 -30.01
CA TYR A 242 2.24 0.23 -31.00
C TYR A 242 1.63 1.01 -32.18
N ALA A 243 0.38 0.73 -32.57
CA ALA A 243 -0.25 1.47 -33.64
C ALA A 243 -0.51 2.93 -33.23
N ASP A 244 -0.93 3.14 -31.99
CA ASP A 244 -1.10 4.48 -31.44
C ASP A 244 0.25 5.20 -31.31
N LEU A 245 1.26 4.50 -30.76
CA LEU A 245 2.61 5.05 -30.63
C LEU A 245 3.19 5.47 -31.97
N PHE A 246 3.09 4.64 -33.01
CA PHE A 246 3.60 4.95 -34.36
C PHE A 246 2.77 6.02 -35.10
N ARG A 247 1.48 6.15 -34.79
CA ARG A 247 0.64 7.22 -35.30
C ARG A 247 1.02 8.57 -34.69
N MET A 248 1.28 8.60 -33.39
CA MET A 248 1.69 9.82 -32.69
C MET A 248 3.13 10.24 -33.02
N PHE A 249 4.01 9.27 -33.24
CA PHE A 249 5.45 9.47 -33.41
C PHE A 249 5.97 8.70 -34.64
N ALA A 250 5.70 9.23 -35.83
CA ALA A 250 6.01 8.55 -37.09
C ALA A 250 7.50 8.17 -37.24
N ASN A 251 8.42 8.93 -36.63
CA ASN A 251 9.86 8.63 -36.61
C ASN A 251 10.22 7.36 -35.84
N LEU A 252 9.36 6.91 -34.91
CA LEU A 252 9.59 5.67 -34.17
C LEU A 252 9.30 4.42 -34.99
N SER A 253 8.61 4.56 -36.14
CA SER A 253 8.25 3.42 -36.98
C SER A 253 9.47 2.63 -37.51
N THR A 254 10.67 3.22 -37.51
CA THR A 254 11.93 2.58 -37.95
C THR A 254 12.88 2.28 -36.78
N ALA A 255 12.65 2.83 -35.59
CA ALA A 255 13.46 2.57 -34.40
C ALA A 255 13.21 1.16 -33.83
N GLY A 256 14.19 0.56 -33.16
CA GLY A 256 14.04 -0.71 -32.44
C GLY A 256 13.59 -0.52 -31.01
N GLU A 257 13.84 0.65 -30.46
CA GLU A 257 13.47 1.05 -29.11
C GLU A 257 13.24 2.56 -29.03
N ALA A 258 12.56 3.01 -28.00
CA ALA A 258 12.33 4.41 -27.71
C ALA A 258 12.62 4.73 -26.24
N PRO A 259 13.22 5.88 -25.91
CA PRO A 259 13.36 6.30 -24.54
C PRO A 259 11.99 6.59 -23.92
N GLY A 260 11.75 6.04 -22.76
CA GLY A 260 10.55 6.24 -21.96
C GLY A 260 10.90 6.98 -20.67
N LEU A 261 10.07 7.95 -20.30
CA LEU A 261 10.15 8.67 -19.02
C LEU A 261 8.78 8.62 -18.37
N PHE A 262 8.69 8.00 -17.21
CA PHE A 262 7.48 7.95 -16.40
C PHE A 262 7.66 8.83 -15.18
N LYS A 263 6.88 9.91 -15.12
CA LYS A 263 6.86 10.84 -13.99
C LYS A 263 5.71 10.48 -13.07
N MET A 264 5.99 10.39 -11.79
CA MET A 264 4.99 10.13 -10.75
C MET A 264 5.01 11.29 -9.75
N ASP A 265 3.84 11.81 -9.45
CA ASP A 265 3.60 12.81 -8.42
C ASP A 265 2.51 12.27 -7.50
N GLY A 266 2.89 11.87 -6.31
CA GLY A 266 2.02 11.22 -5.34
C GLY A 266 1.69 12.12 -4.17
N ASP A 267 0.39 12.19 -3.81
CA ASP A 267 -0.10 12.86 -2.61
C ASP A 267 -0.67 11.81 -1.64
N PHE A 268 -0.23 11.86 -0.40
CA PHE A 268 -0.71 10.96 0.65
C PHE A 268 -1.99 11.47 1.34
N GLY A 269 -2.36 12.73 1.17
CA GLY A 269 -3.53 13.34 1.81
C GLY A 269 -3.46 13.29 3.33
N LEU A 270 -2.28 13.47 3.93
CA LEU A 270 -2.10 13.36 5.38
C LEU A 270 -2.41 14.68 6.08
N PRO A 271 -3.14 14.65 7.21
CA PRO A 271 -3.44 15.84 7.99
C PRO A 271 -2.18 16.61 8.43
N GLY A 272 -2.14 17.91 8.17
CA GLY A 272 -0.98 18.76 8.45
C GLY A 272 0.16 18.66 7.43
N PHE A 273 0.01 17.84 6.38
CA PHE A 273 0.96 17.69 5.28
C PHE A 273 0.30 17.94 3.91
N GLU A 274 -0.68 18.82 3.86
CA GLU A 274 -1.42 19.14 2.65
C GLU A 274 -0.48 19.61 1.54
N GLY A 275 -0.53 18.92 0.39
CA GLY A 275 0.34 19.16 -0.75
C GLY A 275 1.78 18.68 -0.58
N GLU A 276 2.08 17.97 0.50
CA GLU A 276 3.34 17.26 0.66
C GLU A 276 3.18 15.80 0.26
N GLY A 277 4.01 15.36 -0.64
CA GLY A 277 3.98 14.01 -1.19
C GLY A 277 5.34 13.61 -1.71
N PHE A 278 5.36 12.93 -2.85
CA PHE A 278 6.59 12.56 -3.51
C PHE A 278 6.54 12.87 -5.00
N ASN A 279 7.69 13.19 -5.56
CA ASN A 279 7.90 13.30 -6.99
C ASN A 279 9.07 12.40 -7.38
N THR A 280 8.88 11.55 -8.38
CA THR A 280 9.93 10.67 -8.87
C THR A 280 9.80 10.40 -10.35
N ASP A 281 10.96 10.30 -11.01
CA ASP A 281 11.08 10.02 -12.43
C ASP A 281 11.65 8.60 -12.61
N ILE A 282 11.02 7.79 -13.47
CA ILE A 282 11.51 6.47 -13.86
C ILE A 282 11.89 6.53 -15.33
N ILE A 283 13.16 6.32 -15.62
CA ILE A 283 13.69 6.32 -16.98
C ILE A 283 13.91 4.89 -17.44
N GLY A 284 13.48 4.58 -18.67
CA GLY A 284 13.65 3.27 -19.25
C GLY A 284 13.65 3.30 -20.77
N SER A 285 13.83 2.13 -21.39
CA SER A 285 13.74 1.94 -22.81
C SER A 285 12.54 1.06 -23.14
N ILE A 286 11.74 1.48 -24.10
CA ILE A 286 10.56 0.78 -24.58
C ILE A 286 10.95 0.03 -25.85
N PRO A 287 10.95 -1.33 -25.86
CA PRO A 287 11.22 -2.07 -27.07
C PRO A 287 10.07 -1.90 -28.06
N LEU A 288 10.39 -1.54 -29.29
CA LEU A 288 9.44 -1.36 -30.37
C LEU A 288 9.40 -2.63 -31.22
N LEU A 289 8.54 -3.55 -30.84
CA LEU A 289 8.46 -4.87 -31.44
C LEU A 289 7.59 -4.85 -32.70
N ARG A 290 8.13 -5.40 -33.80
CA ARG A 290 7.42 -5.60 -35.08
C ARG A 290 7.27 -7.08 -35.35
N ALA A 291 6.10 -7.44 -35.86
CA ALA A 291 5.88 -8.80 -36.32
C ALA A 291 6.82 -9.12 -37.49
N PRO A 292 7.58 -10.24 -37.40
CA PRO A 292 8.35 -10.68 -38.55
C PRO A 292 7.42 -11.03 -39.74
N VAL A 293 7.85 -10.70 -40.94
CA VAL A 293 7.11 -11.07 -42.15
C VAL A 293 7.53 -12.48 -42.52
N ILE A 294 6.56 -13.41 -42.56
CA ILE A 294 6.78 -14.79 -42.90
C ILE A 294 6.26 -15.03 -44.34
N SER A 295 7.09 -15.55 -45.21
CA SER A 295 6.74 -15.86 -46.59
C SER A 295 7.09 -17.33 -46.88
N PHE A 296 6.18 -18.03 -47.53
CA PHE A 296 6.45 -19.38 -48.00
C PHE A 296 7.17 -19.30 -49.35
N ARG A 297 8.35 -19.93 -49.46
CA ARG A 297 9.15 -19.95 -50.70
C ARG A 297 8.84 -21.12 -51.58
N GLY A 298 8.43 -22.25 -50.99
CA GLY A 298 8.06 -23.41 -51.79
C GLY A 298 8.29 -24.73 -51.09
N ILE A 299 7.95 -25.77 -51.80
CA ILE A 299 8.23 -27.16 -51.45
C ILE A 299 9.02 -27.77 -52.57
N SER A 300 10.05 -28.55 -52.21
CA SER A 300 10.83 -29.37 -53.18
C SER A 300 10.90 -30.81 -52.70
N LEU A 301 11.04 -31.72 -53.65
CA LEU A 301 11.30 -33.13 -53.42
C LEU A 301 12.81 -33.29 -53.26
N ARG A 302 13.28 -33.65 -52.07
CA ARG A 302 14.70 -33.78 -51.77
C ARG A 302 15.23 -35.19 -52.04
N ASN A 303 14.44 -36.19 -51.70
CA ASN A 303 14.82 -37.59 -51.91
C ASN A 303 13.57 -38.44 -52.18
N LEU A 304 13.67 -39.33 -53.16
CA LEU A 304 12.67 -40.35 -53.45
C LEU A 304 13.24 -41.73 -53.17
N GLY A 305 13.11 -42.19 -51.96
CA GLY A 305 13.57 -43.55 -51.55
C GLY A 305 12.44 -44.56 -51.65
N ILE A 306 12.81 -45.85 -51.54
CA ILE A 306 11.86 -46.98 -51.59
C ILE A 306 11.01 -47.05 -50.33
N THR A 307 11.56 -46.65 -49.18
CA THR A 307 10.88 -46.67 -47.87
C THR A 307 10.35 -45.32 -47.45
N ASN A 308 11.02 -44.24 -47.84
CA ASN A 308 10.68 -42.87 -47.41
C ASN A 308 10.85 -41.86 -48.57
N VAL A 309 10.01 -40.87 -48.55
CA VAL A 309 10.09 -39.70 -49.44
C VAL A 309 10.39 -38.50 -48.55
N GLU A 310 11.42 -37.73 -48.91
CA GLU A 310 11.82 -36.53 -48.20
C GLU A 310 11.42 -35.29 -48.97
N PHE A 311 10.72 -34.40 -48.24
CA PHE A 311 10.34 -33.06 -48.73
C PHE A 311 11.10 -31.99 -47.96
N GLU A 312 11.42 -30.90 -48.66
CA GLU A 312 11.94 -29.70 -48.04
C GLU A 312 10.93 -28.57 -48.21
N LEU A 313 10.47 -28.02 -47.12
CA LEU A 313 9.72 -26.75 -47.07
C LEU A 313 10.70 -25.61 -46.81
N SER A 314 10.54 -24.51 -47.50
CA SER A 314 11.38 -23.32 -47.30
C SER A 314 10.52 -22.12 -46.97
N TRP A 315 10.81 -21.48 -45.83
CA TRP A 315 10.23 -20.18 -45.47
C TRP A 315 11.31 -19.12 -45.50
N GLU A 316 10.91 -17.90 -45.87
CA GLU A 316 11.69 -16.69 -45.67
C GLU A 316 11.06 -15.92 -44.54
N ILE A 317 11.84 -15.62 -43.52
CA ILE A 317 11.43 -14.79 -42.37
C ILE A 317 12.22 -13.50 -42.42
N GLU A 318 11.49 -12.38 -42.55
CA GLU A 318 12.04 -11.03 -42.53
C GLU A 318 11.87 -10.44 -41.13
N ASN A 319 12.96 -10.17 -40.45
CA ASN A 319 12.99 -9.53 -39.15
C ASN A 319 13.31 -8.05 -39.31
N ASN A 320 12.30 -7.21 -39.10
CA ASN A 320 12.42 -5.75 -39.17
C ASN A 320 12.72 -5.11 -37.79
N ASN A 321 13.10 -5.94 -36.78
CA ASN A 321 13.50 -5.44 -35.48
C ASN A 321 15.00 -5.18 -35.44
N SER A 322 15.43 -4.26 -34.61
CA SER A 322 16.86 -3.95 -34.36
C SER A 322 17.59 -5.01 -33.52
N PHE A 323 16.89 -6.08 -33.14
CA PHE A 323 17.42 -7.22 -32.37
C PHE A 323 17.12 -8.55 -33.07
N ALA A 324 17.89 -9.57 -32.72
CA ALA A 324 17.73 -10.91 -33.28
C ALA A 324 16.51 -11.62 -32.67
N LEU A 325 15.84 -12.43 -33.49
CA LEU A 325 14.78 -13.35 -33.07
C LEU A 325 15.28 -14.79 -33.09
N ASN A 326 15.06 -15.50 -32.00
CA ASN A 326 15.28 -16.94 -31.94
C ASN A 326 13.99 -17.68 -32.26
N ILE A 327 14.03 -18.70 -33.09
CA ILE A 327 12.89 -19.60 -33.26
C ILE A 327 13.04 -20.71 -32.20
N ASN A 328 12.27 -20.63 -31.12
CA ASN A 328 12.29 -21.63 -30.06
C ASN A 328 11.58 -22.92 -30.50
N GLU A 329 10.46 -22.75 -31.20
CA GLU A 329 9.66 -23.84 -31.73
C GLU A 329 8.88 -23.36 -32.98
N LEU A 330 8.83 -24.19 -34.00
CA LEU A 330 7.95 -24.04 -35.12
C LEU A 330 7.08 -25.29 -35.18
N SER A 331 5.78 -25.15 -35.00
CA SER A 331 4.79 -26.20 -35.20
C SER A 331 4.14 -26.04 -36.57
N TYR A 332 3.91 -27.15 -37.28
CA TYR A 332 3.33 -27.10 -38.61
C TYR A 332 2.38 -28.27 -38.84
N ASP A 333 1.40 -28.03 -39.69
CA ASP A 333 0.54 -28.98 -40.39
C ASP A 333 0.65 -28.76 -41.87
N PHE A 334 0.98 -29.81 -42.62
CA PHE A 334 1.14 -29.74 -44.05
C PHE A 334 0.20 -30.70 -44.75
N THR A 335 -0.60 -30.17 -45.66
CA THR A 335 -1.51 -30.93 -46.53
C THR A 335 -1.15 -30.71 -47.99
N LEU A 336 -1.32 -31.74 -48.79
CA LEU A 336 -1.14 -31.73 -50.25
C LEU A 336 -2.37 -32.34 -50.91
N ASN A 337 -3.00 -31.62 -51.84
CA ASN A 337 -4.25 -32.04 -52.46
C ASN A 337 -5.30 -32.56 -51.47
N ASN A 338 -5.53 -31.81 -50.38
CA ASN A 338 -6.42 -32.14 -49.25
C ASN A 338 -6.04 -33.36 -48.38
N SER A 339 -4.91 -34.03 -48.67
CA SER A 339 -4.39 -35.13 -47.85
C SER A 339 -3.33 -34.60 -46.91
N ARG A 340 -3.49 -34.83 -45.59
CA ARG A 340 -2.49 -34.46 -44.61
C ARG A 340 -1.25 -35.34 -44.76
N LEU A 341 -0.13 -34.72 -45.13
CA LEU A 341 1.13 -35.43 -45.35
C LEU A 341 2.02 -35.51 -44.09
N SER A 342 2.09 -34.41 -43.36
CA SER A 342 2.96 -34.30 -42.21
C SER A 342 2.46 -33.28 -41.23
N SER A 343 2.75 -33.51 -39.94
CA SER A 343 2.68 -32.53 -38.91
C SER A 343 3.82 -32.75 -37.93
N GLY A 344 4.30 -31.68 -37.33
CA GLY A 344 5.41 -31.80 -36.41
C GLY A 344 5.86 -30.51 -35.77
N ARG A 345 6.99 -30.61 -35.11
CA ARG A 345 7.66 -29.49 -34.44
C ARG A 345 9.14 -29.47 -34.78
N VAL A 346 9.65 -28.27 -34.97
CA VAL A 346 11.06 -28.00 -35.24
C VAL A 346 11.59 -27.13 -34.11
N THR A 347 12.62 -27.59 -33.42
CA THR A 347 13.22 -26.90 -32.27
C THR A 347 14.61 -26.34 -32.58
N ASN A 348 15.27 -26.79 -33.65
CA ASN A 348 16.62 -26.39 -34.06
C ASN A 348 16.57 -25.47 -35.29
N ALA A 349 15.88 -24.34 -35.21
CA ALA A 349 15.84 -23.37 -36.29
C ALA A 349 16.95 -22.31 -36.15
N PRO A 350 17.41 -21.71 -37.23
CA PRO A 350 18.44 -20.68 -37.20
C PRO A 350 17.92 -19.40 -36.50
N VAL A 351 18.87 -18.64 -35.95
CA VAL A 351 18.59 -17.29 -35.41
C VAL A 351 18.32 -16.35 -36.59
N ILE A 352 17.23 -15.59 -36.49
CA ILE A 352 16.88 -14.55 -37.47
C ILE A 352 17.56 -13.25 -37.03
N ARG A 353 18.58 -12.84 -37.73
CA ARG A 353 19.36 -11.64 -37.37
C ARG A 353 18.52 -10.38 -37.44
N ALA A 354 18.93 -9.36 -36.70
CA ALA A 354 18.34 -8.02 -36.78
C ALA A 354 18.36 -7.46 -38.20
N ASN A 355 17.28 -6.79 -38.59
CA ASN A 355 17.12 -6.13 -39.92
C ASN A 355 17.54 -7.01 -41.10
N SER A 356 17.14 -8.29 -41.09
CA SER A 356 17.57 -9.26 -42.08
C SER A 356 16.45 -10.20 -42.52
N LYS A 357 16.67 -10.82 -43.70
CA LYS A 357 15.88 -11.93 -44.22
C LYS A 357 16.67 -13.22 -44.04
N THR A 358 16.02 -14.24 -43.51
CA THR A 358 16.63 -15.54 -43.30
C THR A 358 15.76 -16.62 -43.89
N VAL A 359 16.33 -17.45 -44.76
CA VAL A 359 15.65 -18.65 -45.27
C VAL A 359 15.80 -19.78 -44.29
N VAL A 360 14.68 -20.32 -43.82
CA VAL A 360 14.60 -21.45 -42.91
C VAL A 360 14.13 -22.67 -43.67
N PRO A 361 15.06 -23.57 -44.08
CA PRO A 361 14.69 -24.83 -44.71
C PRO A 361 14.27 -25.83 -43.63
N PHE A 362 13.31 -26.64 -43.93
CA PHE A 362 12.81 -27.67 -43.06
C PHE A 362 12.57 -28.97 -43.86
N VAL A 363 13.21 -30.06 -43.48
CA VAL A 363 13.08 -31.37 -44.10
C VAL A 363 12.21 -32.29 -43.27
N PHE A 364 11.22 -32.90 -43.87
CA PHE A 364 10.44 -33.96 -43.25
C PHE A 364 10.36 -35.19 -44.17
N SER A 365 10.25 -36.36 -43.57
CA SER A 365 10.13 -37.64 -44.25
C SER A 365 8.76 -38.24 -44.06
N ILE A 366 8.17 -38.77 -45.12
CA ILE A 366 6.96 -39.59 -45.02
C ILE A 366 7.29 -41.00 -45.50
N SER A 367 6.62 -41.99 -44.93
CA SER A 367 6.75 -43.37 -45.38
C SER A 367 6.15 -43.54 -46.77
N ALA A 368 6.89 -44.08 -47.72
CA ALA A 368 6.40 -44.35 -49.03
C ALA A 368 5.19 -45.31 -49.04
N LEU A 369 5.10 -46.17 -48.02
CA LEU A 369 3.98 -47.10 -47.85
C LEU A 369 2.70 -46.43 -47.34
N SER A 370 2.83 -45.29 -46.68
CA SER A 370 1.67 -44.49 -46.20
C SER A 370 1.18 -43.47 -47.19
N MET A 371 1.86 -43.31 -48.31
CA MET A 371 1.41 -42.39 -49.36
C MET A 371 0.16 -42.92 -50.06
N VAL A 372 -0.85 -42.07 -50.12
CA VAL A 372 -2.03 -42.33 -50.94
C VAL A 372 -1.59 -42.41 -52.42
N ARG A 373 -2.21 -43.29 -53.18
CA ARG A 373 -1.82 -43.59 -54.58
C ARG A 373 -1.75 -42.31 -55.46
N GLU A 374 -2.68 -41.39 -55.26
CA GLU A 374 -2.71 -40.12 -55.98
C GLU A 374 -1.48 -39.26 -55.69
N ILE A 375 -0.98 -39.23 -54.48
CA ILE A 375 0.22 -38.47 -54.10
C ILE A 375 1.49 -39.14 -54.66
N ALA A 376 1.55 -40.47 -54.63
CA ALA A 376 2.66 -41.20 -55.22
C ALA A 376 2.77 -40.91 -56.73
N ASP A 377 1.67 -40.88 -57.47
CA ASP A 377 1.63 -40.53 -58.89
C ASP A 377 2.08 -39.08 -59.16
N ILE A 378 1.68 -38.13 -58.29
CA ILE A 378 2.06 -36.71 -58.41
C ILE A 378 3.57 -36.55 -58.21
N VAL A 379 4.12 -37.17 -57.16
CA VAL A 379 5.54 -37.11 -56.83
C VAL A 379 6.41 -37.75 -57.93
N THR A 380 5.94 -38.82 -58.52
CA THR A 380 6.67 -39.50 -59.57
C THR A 380 6.57 -38.85 -60.94
N ARG A 381 5.42 -38.19 -61.29
CA ARG A 381 5.17 -37.61 -62.60
C ARG A 381 5.39 -36.08 -62.65
N GLY A 382 5.62 -35.40 -61.51
CA GLY A 382 5.92 -33.97 -61.45
C GLY A 382 4.74 -33.07 -61.81
N SER A 383 3.55 -33.38 -61.30
CA SER A 383 2.33 -32.63 -61.54
C SER A 383 2.20 -31.40 -60.61
N ASN A 384 1.34 -30.44 -60.99
CA ASN A 384 0.96 -29.36 -60.10
C ASN A 384 0.15 -29.87 -58.92
N VAL A 385 0.46 -29.41 -57.74
CA VAL A 385 -0.17 -29.79 -56.47
C VAL A 385 -0.65 -28.58 -55.71
N ASN A 386 -1.81 -28.71 -55.07
CA ASN A 386 -2.30 -27.70 -54.13
C ASN A 386 -1.78 -28.04 -52.73
N TYR A 387 -1.26 -27.04 -52.04
CA TYR A 387 -0.76 -27.22 -50.70
C TYR A 387 -1.46 -26.28 -49.72
N VAL A 388 -1.55 -26.70 -48.44
CA VAL A 388 -1.87 -25.86 -47.31
C VAL A 388 -0.81 -26.18 -46.22
N CYS A 389 -0.14 -25.13 -45.75
CA CYS A 389 0.82 -25.23 -44.67
C CYS A 389 0.45 -24.21 -43.59
N GLY A 390 -0.08 -24.69 -42.45
CA GLY A 390 -0.46 -23.87 -41.30
C GLY A 390 0.30 -24.26 -40.07
N GLY A 391 0.37 -23.34 -39.09
CA GLY A 391 1.06 -23.59 -37.85
C GLY A 391 1.33 -22.34 -37.05
N ASN A 392 2.24 -22.48 -36.10
CA ASN A 392 2.68 -21.40 -35.23
C ASN A 392 4.20 -21.39 -35.14
N ILE A 393 4.80 -20.20 -35.13
CA ILE A 393 6.21 -20.00 -34.79
C ILE A 393 6.28 -19.32 -33.43
N ASN A 394 7.03 -19.93 -32.52
CA ASN A 394 7.34 -19.38 -31.22
C ASN A 394 8.70 -18.68 -31.29
N PHE A 395 8.68 -17.33 -31.27
CA PHE A 395 9.88 -16.52 -31.29
C PHE A 395 10.33 -16.17 -29.88
N GLY A 396 11.58 -16.47 -29.55
CA GLY A 396 12.28 -15.94 -28.39
C GLY A 396 12.93 -14.61 -28.74
N ILE A 397 12.89 -13.66 -27.81
CA ILE A 397 13.52 -12.36 -27.93
C ILE A 397 14.64 -12.27 -26.90
N ALA A 398 15.81 -11.80 -27.30
CA ALA A 398 16.96 -11.64 -26.41
C ALA A 398 16.85 -10.35 -25.58
N LEU A 399 15.67 -10.10 -24.97
CA LEU A 399 15.41 -9.02 -24.04
C LEU A 399 15.01 -9.63 -22.68
N GLN A 400 15.58 -9.12 -21.61
CA GLN A 400 15.31 -9.63 -20.28
C GLN A 400 13.85 -9.36 -19.89
N GLY A 401 13.16 -10.39 -19.35
CA GLY A 401 11.77 -10.27 -18.92
C GLY A 401 10.72 -10.38 -20.01
N VAL A 402 11.10 -10.58 -21.29
CA VAL A 402 10.16 -10.71 -22.40
C VAL A 402 9.82 -12.18 -22.62
N PRO A 403 8.55 -12.60 -22.50
CA PRO A 403 8.13 -13.96 -22.80
C PRO A 403 8.21 -14.24 -24.30
N PRO A 404 8.31 -15.52 -24.71
CA PRO A 404 8.27 -15.90 -26.12
C PRO A 404 6.95 -15.51 -26.78
N ILE A 405 7.01 -15.13 -28.06
CA ILE A 405 5.87 -14.63 -28.83
C ILE A 405 5.48 -15.67 -29.87
N GLN A 406 4.19 -16.00 -29.93
CA GLN A 406 3.64 -16.91 -30.92
C GLN A 406 3.05 -16.16 -32.10
N VAL A 407 3.50 -16.52 -33.32
CA VAL A 407 3.01 -15.97 -34.57
C VAL A 407 2.37 -17.09 -35.39
N PRO A 408 1.04 -17.06 -35.58
CA PRO A 408 0.39 -18.04 -36.44
C PRO A 408 0.70 -17.73 -37.88
N PHE A 409 0.78 -18.79 -38.73
CA PHE A 409 0.88 -18.66 -40.17
C PHE A 409 -0.06 -19.66 -40.84
N ASN A 410 -0.52 -19.31 -42.03
CA ASN A 410 -1.30 -20.18 -42.90
C ASN A 410 -1.05 -19.80 -44.36
N PHE A 411 -0.36 -20.68 -45.05
CA PHE A 411 -0.05 -20.52 -46.46
C PHE A 411 -0.82 -21.55 -47.30
N ASN A 412 -1.42 -21.11 -48.37
CA ASN A 412 -2.05 -21.98 -49.35
C ASN A 412 -1.65 -21.57 -50.77
N GLY A 413 -1.63 -22.49 -51.64
CA GLY A 413 -1.25 -22.21 -53.03
C GLY A 413 -1.13 -23.50 -53.86
N SER A 414 -0.63 -23.31 -55.08
CA SER A 414 -0.26 -24.42 -55.95
C SER A 414 1.20 -24.30 -56.38
N THR A 415 1.89 -25.42 -56.47
CA THR A 415 3.28 -25.48 -56.92
C THR A 415 3.50 -26.74 -57.76
N ARG A 416 4.52 -26.70 -58.60
CA ARG A 416 5.00 -27.91 -59.26
C ARG A 416 6.13 -28.52 -58.44
N LEU A 417 5.99 -29.79 -58.05
CA LEU A 417 7.05 -30.47 -57.37
C LEU A 417 8.19 -30.69 -58.40
N THR A 418 9.34 -30.12 -58.13
CA THR A 418 10.58 -30.27 -58.91
C THR A 418 11.58 -31.08 -58.07
N ARG A 419 12.33 -31.90 -58.77
CA ARG A 419 13.49 -32.61 -58.22
C ARG A 419 14.67 -31.69 -58.05
#